data_b70fbe9101e6decd9eee2004f024eea2
#
_entry.id   b70fbe9101e6decd9eee2004f024eea2
#
_cell.length_a   1.000
_cell.length_b   1.000
_cell.length_c   1.000
_cell.angle_alpha   90.00
_cell.angle_beta   90.00
_cell.angle_gamma   90.00
#
_symmetry.space_group_name_H-M   'P 1'
#
loop_
_entity.id
_entity.type
_entity.pdbx_description
1 polymer ?
#
loop_
_entity_poly.entity_id
_entity_poly.type
_entity_poly.pdbx_seq_one_letter_code
_entity_poly.pdbx_strand_id
1 'polypeptide(L)'
;GGSTTQASSIQGPGSIHNHASLPSWIGEYEGGHSQRVKDLAETFTAYGLETIAEENIKRRKWMKLFALTAIGPLSAIFDLHHTDLYISNKNQKMSRNLGKNIILETREVAKADGVEVSENDCLEMFNRIVDSRQTNKSSMAFDVLKSRKTEIDFISGAVSKIGKKHGVKTPLNDLMYNIIKIKEGNYL
;
A
#
# COMPACT_ATOMS: atom_id res chain seq x y z
N GLY A 1 0.98 6.19 15.62
CA GLY A 1 1.14 5.77 14.22
C GLY A 1 0.35 6.67 13.29
N GLY A 2 0.63 6.58 11.97
CA GLY A 2 -0.11 7.36 10.98
C GLY A 2 -0.23 6.68 9.63
N SER A 3 -1.26 7.07 8.86
CA SER A 3 -1.49 6.66 7.49
C SER A 3 -2.11 7.82 6.73
N THR A 4 -1.62 8.13 5.54
CA THR A 4 -2.18 9.19 4.68
C THR A 4 -2.54 8.64 3.31
N THR A 5 -3.55 9.23 2.69
CA THR A 5 -3.93 9.01 1.29
C THR A 5 -3.76 10.27 0.45
N GLN A 6 -3.10 11.30 0.98
CA GLN A 6 -2.69 12.47 0.21
C GLN A 6 -1.77 12.03 -0.93
N ALA A 7 -2.02 12.55 -2.12
CA ALA A 7 -1.21 12.27 -3.29
C ALA A 7 -0.83 13.57 -3.99
N SER A 8 0.46 13.81 -4.15
CA SER A 8 0.97 15.01 -4.79
C SER A 8 2.24 14.74 -5.60
N SER A 9 2.56 15.63 -6.54
CA SER A 9 3.81 15.61 -7.29
C SER A 9 4.43 17.00 -7.36
N ILE A 10 5.76 17.02 -7.36
CA ILE A 10 6.54 18.26 -7.55
C ILE A 10 6.50 18.60 -9.04
N GLN A 11 6.04 19.80 -9.37
CA GLN A 11 6.03 20.33 -10.73
C GLN A 11 7.28 21.19 -11.03
N GLY A 12 7.87 21.76 -9.99
CA GLY A 12 9.07 22.56 -10.08
C GLY A 12 9.44 23.12 -8.70
N PRO A 13 10.51 23.90 -8.57
CA PRO A 13 10.89 24.53 -7.31
C PRO A 13 9.73 25.34 -6.72
N GLY A 14 9.29 25.01 -5.51
CA GLY A 14 8.18 25.67 -4.82
C GLY A 14 6.77 25.41 -5.39
N SER A 15 6.64 24.54 -6.41
CA SER A 15 5.35 24.23 -7.05
C SER A 15 4.99 22.75 -6.87
N ILE A 16 3.85 22.50 -6.25
CA ILE A 16 3.33 21.16 -5.98
C ILE A 16 1.93 21.04 -6.62
N HIS A 17 1.71 19.98 -7.38
CA HIS A 17 0.39 19.60 -7.84
C HIS A 17 -0.21 18.56 -6.88
N ASN A 18 -1.37 18.87 -6.31
CA ASN A 18 -2.11 17.94 -5.46
C ASN A 18 -3.10 17.15 -6.31
N HIS A 19 -2.91 15.82 -6.36
CA HIS A 19 -3.76 14.91 -7.13
C HIS A 19 -4.97 14.45 -6.32
N ALA A 20 -4.86 14.40 -4.98
CA ALA A 20 -5.93 13.96 -4.09
C ALA A 20 -5.74 14.55 -2.69
N SER A 21 -6.78 15.26 -2.23
CA SER A 21 -6.93 15.72 -0.85
C SER A 21 -7.91 14.79 -0.13
N LEU A 22 -7.39 13.70 0.39
CA LEU A 22 -8.14 12.71 1.17
C LEU A 22 -7.67 12.73 2.62
N PRO A 23 -8.47 12.27 3.59
CA PRO A 23 -8.10 12.31 4.99
C PRO A 23 -6.79 11.59 5.29
N SER A 24 -6.09 12.06 6.30
CA SER A 24 -5.02 11.34 7.00
C SER A 24 -5.55 10.74 8.29
N TRP A 25 -4.94 9.68 8.77
CA TRP A 25 -5.32 9.02 10.02
C TRP A 25 -4.12 8.94 10.93
N ILE A 26 -4.32 9.26 12.20
CA ILE A 26 -3.31 9.11 13.24
C ILE A 26 -3.92 8.39 14.45
N GLY A 27 -3.11 7.61 15.15
CA GLY A 27 -3.60 6.83 16.30
C GLY A 27 -2.47 6.27 17.15
N GLU A 28 -2.83 5.82 18.33
CA GLU A 28 -1.91 5.05 19.16
C GLU A 28 -1.64 3.69 18.53
N TYR A 29 -0.39 3.25 18.55
CA TYR A 29 -0.02 2.00 17.87
C TYR A 29 -0.63 0.77 18.56
N GLU A 30 -0.76 0.83 19.88
CA GLU A 30 -1.39 -0.21 20.70
C GLU A 30 -2.92 -0.11 20.72
N GLY A 31 -3.49 0.85 19.99
CA GLY A 31 -4.92 1.09 19.91
C GLY A 31 -5.46 2.03 20.98
N GLY A 32 -6.77 2.33 20.88
CA GLY A 32 -7.47 3.20 21.79
C GLY A 32 -7.40 4.69 21.45
N HIS A 33 -8.09 5.48 22.23
CA HIS A 33 -8.16 6.93 22.07
C HIS A 33 -7.35 7.63 23.16
N SER A 34 -6.37 8.44 22.75
CA SER A 34 -5.66 9.34 23.66
C SER A 34 -5.99 10.79 23.37
N GLN A 35 -5.96 11.65 24.38
CA GLN A 35 -6.23 13.08 24.21
C GLN A 35 -5.22 13.71 23.23
N ARG A 36 -3.94 13.37 23.33
CA ARG A 36 -2.89 13.89 22.44
C ARG A 36 -3.16 13.58 20.96
N VAL A 37 -3.73 12.41 20.64
CA VAL A 37 -4.08 12.05 19.24
C VAL A 37 -5.25 12.89 18.77
N LYS A 38 -6.27 13.10 19.62
CA LYS A 38 -7.42 13.96 19.29
C LYS A 38 -6.97 15.40 19.05
N ASP A 39 -6.23 15.98 20.00
CA ASP A 39 -5.73 17.37 19.89
C ASP A 39 -4.90 17.57 18.63
N LEU A 40 -4.06 16.60 18.27
CA LEU A 40 -3.24 16.66 17.09
C LEU A 40 -4.07 16.55 15.80
N ALA A 41 -5.09 15.67 15.77
CA ALA A 41 -5.99 15.52 14.64
C ALA A 41 -6.82 16.80 14.42
N GLU A 42 -7.34 17.39 15.49
CA GLU A 42 -8.06 18.66 15.46
C GLU A 42 -7.15 19.80 14.97
N THR A 43 -5.91 19.86 15.45
CA THR A 43 -4.93 20.87 15.02
C THR A 43 -4.65 20.75 13.54
N PHE A 44 -4.34 19.57 13.02
CA PHE A 44 -4.08 19.39 11.59
C PHE A 44 -5.29 19.74 10.73
N THR A 45 -6.50 19.35 11.17
CA THR A 45 -7.74 19.66 10.47
C THR A 45 -8.01 21.16 10.44
N ALA A 46 -7.80 21.86 11.56
CA ALA A 46 -7.97 23.31 11.65
C ALA A 46 -7.03 24.08 10.69
N TYR A 47 -5.85 23.51 10.39
CA TYR A 47 -4.90 24.07 9.44
C TYR A 47 -5.01 23.48 8.02
N GLY A 48 -6.15 22.85 7.67
CA GLY A 48 -6.47 22.43 6.32
C GLY A 48 -6.00 21.03 5.92
N LEU A 49 -5.41 20.25 6.85
CA LEU A 49 -5.10 18.85 6.63
C LEU A 49 -6.10 17.98 7.38
N GLU A 50 -7.19 17.60 6.72
CA GLU A 50 -8.21 16.73 7.31
C GLU A 50 -7.55 15.48 7.91
N THR A 51 -7.66 15.34 9.22
CA THR A 51 -7.01 14.29 9.99
C THR A 51 -7.98 13.66 10.97
N ILE A 52 -8.06 12.35 10.96
CA ILE A 52 -8.98 11.56 11.77
C ILE A 52 -8.18 10.86 12.88
N ALA A 53 -8.64 10.99 14.11
CA ALA A 53 -8.15 10.20 15.25
C ALA A 53 -8.68 8.77 15.09
N GLU A 54 -7.80 7.84 14.75
CA GLU A 54 -8.11 6.44 14.46
C GLU A 54 -7.84 5.57 15.69
N GLU A 55 -8.86 4.85 16.12
CA GLU A 55 -8.76 3.96 17.28
C GLU A 55 -7.82 2.77 17.03
N ASN A 56 -7.87 2.22 15.84
CA ASN A 56 -7.03 1.07 15.45
C ASN A 56 -6.15 1.41 14.25
N ILE A 57 -5.14 2.25 14.50
CA ILE A 57 -4.21 2.68 13.45
C ILE A 57 -3.41 1.50 12.86
N LYS A 58 -3.17 0.45 13.64
CA LYS A 58 -2.49 -0.76 13.17
C LYS A 58 -3.31 -1.45 12.09
N ARG A 59 -4.62 -1.63 12.32
CA ARG A 59 -5.54 -2.18 11.31
C ARG A 59 -5.57 -1.30 10.05
N ARG A 60 -5.63 0.01 10.21
CA ARG A 60 -5.61 0.98 9.10
C ARG A 60 -4.36 0.84 8.24
N LYS A 61 -3.20 0.68 8.86
CA LYS A 61 -1.92 0.47 8.15
C LYS A 61 -1.92 -0.85 7.37
N TRP A 62 -2.42 -1.94 7.97
CA TRP A 62 -2.55 -3.21 7.26
C TRP A 62 -3.51 -3.12 6.07
N MET A 63 -4.66 -2.44 6.22
CA MET A 63 -5.59 -2.21 5.11
C MET A 63 -4.92 -1.51 3.93
N LYS A 64 -4.11 -0.48 4.18
CA LYS A 64 -3.34 0.17 3.12
C LYS A 64 -2.30 -0.77 2.52
N LEU A 65 -1.62 -1.56 3.35
CA LEU A 65 -0.57 -2.48 2.90
C LEU A 65 -1.10 -3.57 1.98
N PHE A 66 -2.31 -4.09 2.20
CA PHE A 66 -2.94 -5.06 1.31
C PHE A 66 -2.98 -4.58 -0.15
N ALA A 67 -3.41 -3.36 -0.37
CA ALA A 67 -3.42 -2.77 -1.71
C ALA A 67 -2.01 -2.60 -2.27
N LEU A 68 -1.09 -2.10 -1.46
CA LEU A 68 0.28 -1.81 -1.90
C LEU A 68 1.04 -3.07 -2.30
N THR A 69 0.85 -4.20 -1.60
CA THR A 69 1.54 -5.48 -1.91
C THR A 69 1.14 -6.06 -3.26
N ALA A 70 -0.12 -5.93 -3.66
CA ALA A 70 -0.60 -6.45 -4.93
C ALA A 70 -0.33 -5.50 -6.11
N ILE A 71 -0.50 -4.19 -5.91
CA ILE A 71 -0.51 -3.23 -7.00
C ILE A 71 0.90 -2.71 -7.29
N GLY A 72 1.64 -2.33 -6.25
CA GLY A 72 2.95 -1.71 -6.39
C GLY A 72 3.95 -2.55 -7.17
N PRO A 73 4.30 -3.74 -6.68
CA PRO A 73 5.28 -4.61 -7.33
C PRO A 73 4.86 -5.05 -8.73
N LEU A 74 3.62 -5.48 -8.93
CA LEU A 74 3.17 -5.96 -10.24
C LEU A 74 3.18 -4.85 -11.29
N SER A 75 2.76 -3.63 -10.94
CA SER A 75 2.87 -2.46 -11.82
C SER A 75 4.34 -2.17 -12.19
N ALA A 76 5.26 -2.29 -11.24
CA ALA A 76 6.68 -2.05 -11.45
C ALA A 76 7.39 -3.18 -12.23
N ILE A 77 6.98 -4.44 -12.03
CA ILE A 77 7.53 -5.60 -12.72
C ILE A 77 7.16 -5.58 -14.20
N PHE A 78 5.87 -5.36 -14.50
CA PHE A 78 5.34 -5.39 -15.86
C PHE A 78 5.40 -4.04 -16.58
N ASP A 79 5.74 -2.96 -15.88
CA ASP A 79 5.72 -1.58 -16.39
C ASP A 79 4.35 -1.16 -16.92
N LEU A 80 3.27 -1.60 -16.29
CA LEU A 80 1.90 -1.38 -16.68
C LEU A 80 1.15 -0.44 -15.75
N HIS A 81 0.20 0.32 -16.31
CA HIS A 81 -0.82 1.01 -15.54
C HIS A 81 -1.77 0.02 -14.87
N HIS A 82 -2.49 0.44 -13.82
CA HIS A 82 -3.45 -0.43 -13.13
C HIS A 82 -4.53 -0.97 -14.07
N THR A 83 -5.06 -0.10 -14.93
CA THR A 83 -6.08 -0.48 -15.92
C THR A 83 -5.54 -1.53 -16.89
N ASP A 84 -4.31 -1.36 -17.41
CA ASP A 84 -3.72 -2.30 -18.34
C ASP A 84 -3.41 -3.64 -17.69
N LEU A 85 -2.97 -3.62 -16.42
CA LEU A 85 -2.67 -4.84 -15.69
C LEU A 85 -3.92 -5.67 -15.36
N TYR A 86 -5.01 -5.01 -14.92
CA TYR A 86 -6.14 -5.69 -14.28
C TYR A 86 -7.45 -5.65 -15.06
N ILE A 87 -7.58 -4.81 -16.10
CA ILE A 87 -8.84 -4.62 -16.84
C ILE A 87 -8.63 -4.91 -18.34
N SER A 88 -7.70 -4.23 -18.99
CA SER A 88 -7.53 -4.26 -20.46
C SER A 88 -6.66 -5.42 -20.93
N ASN A 89 -5.90 -6.05 -20.05
CA ASN A 89 -5.01 -7.14 -20.42
C ASN A 89 -5.80 -8.38 -20.88
N LYS A 90 -5.35 -9.03 -21.95
CA LYS A 90 -5.94 -10.30 -22.41
C LYS A 90 -5.92 -11.39 -21.34
N ASN A 91 -4.94 -11.35 -20.45
CA ASN A 91 -4.79 -12.26 -19.30
C ASN A 91 -5.23 -11.63 -17.98
N GLN A 92 -6.16 -10.67 -17.99
CA GLN A 92 -6.62 -9.96 -16.79
C GLN A 92 -7.09 -10.89 -15.65
N LYS A 93 -7.67 -12.05 -15.99
CA LYS A 93 -8.05 -13.05 -14.98
C LYS A 93 -6.84 -13.58 -14.22
N MET A 94 -5.70 -13.78 -14.89
CA MET A 94 -4.47 -14.23 -14.26
C MET A 94 -3.88 -13.13 -13.37
N SER A 95 -3.85 -11.89 -13.84
CA SER A 95 -3.35 -10.75 -13.08
C SER A 95 -4.20 -10.50 -11.82
N ARG A 96 -5.54 -10.55 -11.96
CA ARG A 96 -6.47 -10.44 -10.82
C ARG A 96 -6.28 -11.58 -9.82
N ASN A 97 -6.14 -12.80 -10.29
CA ASN A 97 -5.92 -13.96 -9.42
C ASN A 97 -4.58 -13.86 -8.67
N LEU A 98 -3.53 -13.42 -9.36
CA LEU A 98 -2.22 -13.20 -8.73
C LEU A 98 -2.29 -12.11 -7.64
N GLY A 99 -2.90 -10.95 -7.96
CA GLY A 99 -3.10 -9.87 -6.99
C GLY A 99 -3.93 -10.32 -5.77
N LYS A 100 -5.02 -11.05 -6.02
CA LYS A 100 -5.84 -11.67 -4.97
C LYS A 100 -4.99 -12.58 -4.05
N ASN A 101 -4.20 -13.47 -4.62
CA ASN A 101 -3.39 -14.41 -3.84
C ASN A 101 -2.33 -13.70 -2.99
N ILE A 102 -1.69 -12.65 -3.52
CA ILE A 102 -0.75 -11.81 -2.76
C ILE A 102 -1.45 -11.17 -1.55
N ILE A 103 -2.65 -10.64 -1.75
CA ILE A 103 -3.43 -10.01 -0.67
C ILE A 103 -3.82 -11.04 0.39
N LEU A 104 -4.29 -12.22 -0.02
CA LEU A 104 -4.67 -13.27 0.92
C LEU A 104 -3.47 -13.77 1.74
N GLU A 105 -2.30 -13.92 1.12
CA GLU A 105 -1.06 -14.21 1.84
C GLU A 105 -0.72 -13.11 2.85
N THR A 106 -0.81 -11.84 2.42
CA THR A 106 -0.57 -10.69 3.31
C THR A 106 -1.57 -10.65 4.47
N ARG A 107 -2.83 -11.04 4.23
CA ARG A 107 -3.88 -11.14 5.25
C ARG A 107 -3.55 -12.17 6.33
N GLU A 108 -3.03 -13.33 5.96
CA GLU A 108 -2.64 -14.35 6.95
C GLU A 108 -1.51 -13.83 7.86
N VAL A 109 -0.60 -13.03 7.32
CA VAL A 109 0.44 -12.35 8.13
C VAL A 109 -0.18 -11.31 9.06
N ALA A 110 -1.12 -10.49 8.57
CA ALA A 110 -1.82 -9.49 9.38
C ALA A 110 -2.57 -10.14 10.54
N LYS A 111 -3.27 -11.27 10.28
CA LYS A 111 -3.96 -12.06 11.29
C LYS A 111 -3.00 -12.57 12.36
N ALA A 112 -1.86 -13.12 11.97
CA ALA A 112 -0.84 -13.57 12.90
C ALA A 112 -0.20 -12.42 13.71
N ASP A 113 -0.17 -11.21 13.15
CA ASP A 113 0.27 -9.97 13.84
C ASP A 113 -0.86 -9.32 14.69
N GLY A 114 -1.99 -10.01 14.87
CA GLY A 114 -3.11 -9.58 15.72
C GLY A 114 -4.09 -8.61 15.05
N VAL A 115 -4.15 -8.59 13.73
CA VAL A 115 -5.10 -7.74 12.98
C VAL A 115 -6.08 -8.62 12.19
N GLU A 116 -7.29 -8.74 12.70
CA GLU A 116 -8.36 -9.48 12.03
C GLU A 116 -8.98 -8.63 10.92
N VAL A 117 -8.96 -9.16 9.69
CA VAL A 117 -9.68 -8.63 8.54
C VAL A 117 -10.29 -9.80 7.79
N SER A 118 -11.56 -9.71 7.43
CA SER A 118 -12.22 -10.76 6.67
C SER A 118 -11.63 -10.87 5.26
N GLU A 119 -11.67 -12.07 4.68
CA GLU A 119 -11.27 -12.26 3.29
C GLU A 119 -12.10 -11.36 2.36
N ASN A 120 -13.40 -11.27 2.62
CA ASN A 120 -14.31 -10.46 1.83
C ASN A 120 -13.89 -8.98 1.82
N ASP A 121 -13.58 -8.39 3.00
CA ASP A 121 -13.14 -6.98 3.09
C ASP A 121 -11.84 -6.74 2.30
N CYS A 122 -10.91 -7.68 2.35
CA CYS A 122 -9.66 -7.59 1.58
C CYS A 122 -9.93 -7.62 0.07
N LEU A 123 -10.81 -8.52 -0.38
CA LEU A 123 -11.13 -8.67 -1.80
C LEU A 123 -12.01 -7.53 -2.32
N GLU A 124 -12.95 -7.04 -1.54
CA GLU A 124 -13.73 -5.86 -1.90
C GLU A 124 -12.84 -4.62 -2.03
N MET A 125 -11.91 -4.43 -1.10
CA MET A 125 -10.94 -3.35 -1.19
C MET A 125 -10.08 -3.46 -2.47
N PHE A 126 -9.56 -4.65 -2.77
CA PHE A 126 -8.79 -4.90 -3.99
C PHE A 126 -9.60 -4.59 -5.24
N ASN A 127 -10.81 -5.14 -5.35
CA ASN A 127 -11.69 -4.92 -6.48
C ASN A 127 -12.02 -3.43 -6.65
N ARG A 128 -12.32 -2.71 -5.57
CA ARG A 128 -12.58 -1.26 -5.62
C ARG A 128 -11.43 -0.48 -6.22
N ILE A 129 -10.19 -0.81 -5.85
CA ILE A 129 -9.00 -0.14 -6.38
C ILE A 129 -8.77 -0.52 -7.85
N VAL A 130 -8.87 -1.80 -8.16
CA VAL A 130 -8.69 -2.31 -9.54
C VAL A 130 -9.75 -1.73 -10.48
N ASP A 131 -11.00 -1.67 -10.05
CA ASP A 131 -12.13 -1.22 -10.86
C ASP A 131 -12.25 0.32 -10.92
N SER A 132 -11.47 1.05 -10.11
CA SER A 132 -11.42 2.54 -10.15
C SER A 132 -10.86 3.12 -11.45
N ARG A 133 -10.41 2.26 -12.36
CA ARG A 133 -9.87 2.62 -13.68
C ARG A 133 -8.77 3.68 -13.63
N GLN A 134 -7.94 3.63 -12.61
CA GLN A 134 -6.79 4.50 -12.51
C GLN A 134 -5.82 4.23 -13.66
N THR A 135 -5.57 5.25 -14.47
CA THR A 135 -4.67 5.19 -15.63
C THR A 135 -3.22 5.48 -15.26
N ASN A 136 -2.92 5.69 -13.98
CA ASN A 136 -1.57 5.98 -13.53
C ASN A 136 -0.83 4.68 -13.18
N LYS A 137 0.48 4.68 -13.39
CA LYS A 137 1.38 3.67 -12.82
C LYS A 137 1.47 3.85 -11.31
N SER A 138 1.83 2.79 -10.58
CA SER A 138 2.10 2.89 -9.16
C SER A 138 3.33 3.78 -8.87
N SER A 139 3.42 4.34 -7.65
CA SER A 139 4.62 5.08 -7.21
C SER A 139 5.88 4.24 -7.37
N MET A 140 5.82 2.96 -7.03
CA MET A 140 6.93 2.02 -7.18
C MET A 140 7.37 1.86 -8.65
N ALA A 141 6.43 1.80 -9.60
CA ALA A 141 6.77 1.75 -11.02
C ALA A 141 7.46 3.04 -11.48
N PHE A 142 7.03 4.20 -10.97
CA PHE A 142 7.73 5.46 -11.24
C PHE A 142 9.13 5.50 -10.66
N ASP A 143 9.35 4.93 -9.45
CA ASP A 143 10.68 4.87 -8.86
C ASP A 143 11.63 4.00 -9.67
N VAL A 144 11.16 2.81 -10.11
CA VAL A 144 11.94 1.94 -11.01
C VAL A 144 12.26 2.64 -12.33
N LEU A 145 11.28 3.29 -12.97
CA LEU A 145 11.49 4.03 -14.23
C LEU A 145 12.50 5.18 -14.10
N LYS A 146 12.56 5.80 -12.92
CA LYS A 146 13.52 6.88 -12.64
C LYS A 146 14.81 6.40 -11.98
N SER A 147 15.07 5.09 -11.97
CA SER A 147 16.25 4.49 -11.34
C SER A 147 16.43 4.93 -9.88
N ARG A 148 15.33 5.00 -9.13
CA ARG A 148 15.31 5.37 -7.72
C ARG A 148 15.05 4.16 -6.85
N LYS A 149 15.54 4.21 -5.61
CA LYS A 149 15.23 3.21 -4.58
C LYS A 149 13.73 3.19 -4.34
N THR A 150 13.14 1.98 -4.36
CA THR A 150 11.72 1.78 -4.11
C THR A 150 11.41 1.57 -2.62
N GLU A 151 10.13 1.55 -2.28
CA GLU A 151 9.64 1.22 -0.94
C GLU A 151 9.43 -0.29 -0.72
N ILE A 152 9.98 -1.17 -1.59
CA ILE A 152 9.73 -2.62 -1.53
C ILE A 152 10.12 -3.24 -0.18
N ASP A 153 11.17 -2.71 0.47
CA ASP A 153 11.62 -3.13 1.80
C ASP A 153 10.53 -2.97 2.87
N PHE A 154 9.66 -1.94 2.72
CA PHE A 154 8.57 -1.59 3.64
C PHE A 154 7.21 -2.11 3.18
N ILE A 155 7.12 -2.69 2.00
CA ILE A 155 5.90 -3.28 1.44
C ILE A 155 6.01 -4.82 1.53
N SER A 156 6.39 -5.51 0.47
CA SER A 156 6.51 -6.97 0.49
C SER A 156 7.60 -7.46 1.45
N GLY A 157 8.72 -6.73 1.56
CA GLY A 157 9.78 -7.04 2.52
C GLY A 157 9.31 -6.97 3.99
N ALA A 158 8.43 -6.00 4.32
CA ALA A 158 7.84 -5.93 5.65
C ALA A 158 6.90 -7.12 5.92
N VAL A 159 6.07 -7.51 4.94
CA VAL A 159 5.20 -8.68 5.06
C VAL A 159 6.02 -9.95 5.30
N SER A 160 7.07 -10.17 4.52
CA SER A 160 7.98 -11.31 4.67
C SER A 160 8.65 -11.33 6.05
N LYS A 161 9.12 -10.17 6.52
CA LYS A 161 9.75 -10.06 7.84
C LYS A 161 8.78 -10.36 8.98
N ILE A 162 7.56 -9.83 8.92
CA ILE A 162 6.53 -10.08 9.93
C ILE A 162 6.05 -11.53 9.85
N GLY A 163 5.85 -12.06 8.64
CA GLY A 163 5.51 -13.47 8.42
C GLY A 163 6.52 -14.41 9.07
N LYS A 164 7.81 -14.18 8.82
CA LYS A 164 8.90 -14.94 9.45
C LYS A 164 8.86 -14.88 10.98
N LYS A 165 8.59 -13.70 11.56
CA LYS A 165 8.46 -13.52 13.01
C LYS A 165 7.34 -14.38 13.60
N HIS A 166 6.24 -14.54 12.88
CA HIS A 166 5.06 -15.28 13.33
C HIS A 166 4.95 -16.70 12.74
N GLY A 167 5.95 -17.18 12.01
CA GLY A 167 5.95 -18.53 11.42
C GLY A 167 4.99 -18.69 10.22
N VAL A 168 4.56 -17.59 9.61
CA VAL A 168 3.70 -17.59 8.41
C VAL A 168 4.57 -17.53 7.17
N LYS A 169 4.37 -18.46 6.24
CA LYS A 169 5.09 -18.48 4.94
C LYS A 169 4.55 -17.39 4.02
N THR A 170 5.45 -16.73 3.31
CA THR A 170 5.14 -15.59 2.42
C THR A 170 5.76 -15.72 1.02
N PRO A 171 5.58 -16.87 0.32
CA PRO A 171 6.26 -17.12 -0.94
C PRO A 171 5.98 -16.10 -2.04
N LEU A 172 4.77 -15.55 -2.10
CA LEU A 172 4.44 -14.54 -3.11
C LEU A 172 5.05 -13.18 -2.77
N ASN A 173 4.98 -12.75 -1.52
CA ASN A 173 5.63 -11.50 -1.11
C ASN A 173 7.16 -11.61 -1.19
N ASP A 174 7.75 -12.76 -0.85
CA ASP A 174 9.18 -13.02 -1.03
C ASP A 174 9.58 -12.92 -2.51
N LEU A 175 8.76 -13.49 -3.41
CA LEU A 175 8.98 -13.40 -4.85
C LEU A 175 8.93 -11.95 -5.35
N MET A 176 7.89 -11.20 -4.96
CA MET A 176 7.75 -9.79 -5.33
C MET A 176 8.94 -8.96 -4.82
N TYR A 177 9.33 -9.16 -3.57
CA TYR A 177 10.49 -8.53 -2.96
C TYR A 177 11.76 -8.80 -3.75
N ASN A 178 12.06 -10.06 -4.01
CA ASN A 178 13.29 -10.46 -4.70
C ASN A 178 13.37 -9.91 -6.13
N ILE A 179 12.26 -9.96 -6.90
CA ILE A 179 12.25 -9.44 -8.28
C ILE A 179 12.52 -7.91 -8.28
N ILE A 180 11.88 -7.16 -7.39
CA ILE A 180 12.12 -5.70 -7.32
C ILE A 180 13.54 -5.39 -6.85
N LYS A 181 14.08 -6.14 -5.88
CA LYS A 181 15.50 -5.98 -5.43
C LYS A 181 16.50 -6.29 -6.57
N ILE A 182 16.22 -7.30 -7.38
CA ILE A 182 17.04 -7.60 -8.57
C ILE A 182 16.97 -6.43 -9.58
N LYS A 183 15.77 -5.85 -9.80
CA LYS A 183 15.65 -4.66 -10.67
C LYS A 183 16.43 -3.47 -10.10
N GLU A 184 16.34 -3.21 -8.79
CA GLU A 184 17.11 -2.15 -8.11
C GLU A 184 18.62 -2.34 -8.27
N GLY A 185 19.11 -3.59 -8.19
CA GLY A 185 20.52 -3.91 -8.35
C GLY A 185 21.12 -3.57 -9.73
N ASN A 186 20.27 -3.28 -10.73
CA ASN A 186 20.74 -2.83 -12.06
C ASN A 186 21.04 -1.33 -12.13
N TYR A 187 20.65 -0.54 -11.14
CA TYR A 187 20.79 0.92 -11.20
C TYR A 187 21.18 1.59 -9.85
N LEU A 188 21.15 0.88 -8.71
CA LEU A 188 21.65 1.33 -7.43
C LEU A 188 23.06 0.80 -7.16
#